data_46e6c824c78039bccf311bd03479adfe
#
_entry.id   46e6c824c78039bccf311bd03479adfe
#
_cell.length_a   1.000
_cell.length_b   1.000
_cell.length_c   1.000
_cell.angle_alpha   90.00
_cell.angle_beta   90.00
_cell.angle_gamma   90.00
#
_symmetry.space_group_name_H-M   'P 1'
#
loop_
_entity.id
_entity.type
_entity.pdbx_description
1 polymer ?
#
loop_
_entity_poly.entity_id
_entity_poly.type
_entity_poly.pdbx_seq_one_letter_code
_entity_poly.pdbx_strand_id
1 'polypeptide(L)'
;MVGIQAARRQDRARPSACCGNINKAGFNFPEQPVWVDPRTKDAIWRGTGYNGIYLLGEGDYDRVKRAMDRQEQSIKSVTAGSQIPVYRVMVGNGQGQVPLKKLRSNIIRRKAYRPTHHKNALLAKIHPRERFILTKAELEKLNARLRTLQTKNGMGIPKGIDPTRMQHVSRRAMRGR
;
A
#
# COMPACT_ATOMS: atom_id res chain seq x y z
N MET A 1 -30.98 -2.13 24.77
CA MET A 1 -29.92 -2.89 24.05
C MET A 1 -29.10 -2.00 23.12
N VAL A 2 -28.35 -1.02 23.62
CA VAL A 2 -27.56 -0.06 22.81
C VAL A 2 -26.07 -0.02 23.19
N GLY A 3 -25.61 -0.92 24.07
CA GLY A 3 -24.29 -0.83 24.69
C GLY A 3 -23.14 -1.63 24.04
N ILE A 4 -23.36 -2.50 23.04
CA ILE A 4 -22.34 -3.48 22.57
C ILE A 4 -21.56 -3.01 21.35
N GLN A 5 -22.03 -1.99 20.61
CA GLN A 5 -21.35 -1.52 19.39
C GLN A 5 -20.29 -0.43 19.64
N ALA A 6 -20.29 0.24 20.78
CA ALA A 6 -19.31 1.29 21.07
C ALA A 6 -17.94 0.76 21.53
N ALA A 7 -17.89 -0.42 22.16
CA ALA A 7 -16.64 -1.01 22.66
C ALA A 7 -15.72 -1.58 21.56
N ARG A 8 -16.24 -1.89 20.36
CA ARG A 8 -15.43 -2.41 19.24
C ARG A 8 -14.64 -1.36 18.45
N ARG A 9 -14.79 -0.07 18.76
CA ARG A 9 -14.13 1.02 18.05
C ARG A 9 -12.76 1.43 18.61
N GLN A 10 -12.40 1.03 19.81
CA GLN A 10 -11.17 1.49 20.47
C GLN A 10 -9.95 0.60 20.26
N ASP A 11 -10.10 -0.65 19.81
CA ASP A 11 -8.99 -1.60 19.62
C ASP A 11 -8.47 -1.73 18.17
N ARG A 12 -8.84 -0.83 17.28
CA ARG A 12 -8.18 -0.76 15.95
C ARG A 12 -6.85 -0.04 16.08
N ALA A 13 -5.85 -0.76 16.59
CA ALA A 13 -4.47 -0.32 16.50
C ALA A 13 -4.17 -0.10 14.99
N ARG A 14 -4.04 1.17 14.60
CA ARG A 14 -3.85 1.56 13.20
C ARG A 14 -2.57 0.93 12.66
N PRO A 15 -2.59 0.32 11.46
CA PRO A 15 -1.38 -0.21 10.81
C PRO A 15 -0.27 0.82 10.68
N SER A 16 -0.60 2.12 10.64
CA SER A 16 0.36 3.23 10.64
C SER A 16 1.36 3.16 11.80
N ALA A 17 0.93 2.76 12.99
CA ALA A 17 1.83 2.62 14.15
C ALA A 17 2.85 1.47 13.98
N CYS A 18 2.49 0.41 13.25
CA CYS A 18 3.40 -0.70 12.94
C CYS A 18 4.35 -0.39 11.79
N CYS A 19 3.95 0.51 10.86
CA CYS A 19 4.75 0.84 9.69
C CYS A 19 6.09 1.48 10.08
N GLY A 20 6.15 2.31 11.13
CA GLY A 20 7.40 2.91 11.62
C GLY A 20 8.47 1.88 12.01
N ASN A 21 8.07 0.77 12.64
CA ASN A 21 8.97 -0.32 12.99
C ASN A 21 9.37 -1.20 11.81
N ILE A 22 8.52 -1.26 10.77
CA ILE A 22 8.80 -2.01 9.54
C ILE A 22 9.79 -1.22 8.67
N ASN A 23 9.69 0.11 8.64
CA ASN A 23 10.59 0.98 7.88
C ASN A 23 12.06 0.81 8.32
N LYS A 24 12.32 0.56 9.61
CA LYS A 24 13.67 0.25 10.14
C LYS A 24 14.27 -1.03 9.55
N ALA A 25 13.46 -1.92 9.00
CA ALA A 25 13.90 -3.17 8.39
C ALA A 25 14.14 -3.07 6.86
N GLY A 26 14.28 -1.87 6.31
CA GLY A 26 14.54 -1.64 4.88
C GLY A 26 13.28 -1.63 4.01
N PHE A 27 12.12 -1.44 4.63
CA PHE A 27 10.85 -1.21 3.94
C PHE A 27 10.51 0.28 3.98
N ASN A 28 9.74 0.74 3.02
CA ASN A 28 9.22 2.12 2.96
C ASN A 28 7.69 2.07 2.93
N PHE A 29 7.06 2.32 4.07
CA PHE A 29 5.62 2.47 4.20
C PHE A 29 5.29 3.91 4.54
N PRO A 30 4.50 4.60 3.70
CA PRO A 30 4.01 5.94 4.02
C PRO A 30 3.01 5.87 5.19
N GLU A 31 2.95 6.94 5.96
CA GLU A 31 2.01 7.06 7.08
C GLU A 31 0.56 7.13 6.60
N GLN A 32 0.34 7.73 5.44
CA GLN A 32 -0.98 7.89 4.86
C GLN A 32 -1.35 6.67 4.00
N PRO A 33 -2.60 6.18 4.11
CA PRO A 33 -3.10 5.12 3.26
C PRO A 33 -3.24 5.60 1.81
N VAL A 34 -3.09 4.70 0.85
CA VAL A 34 -3.30 4.98 -0.58
C VAL A 34 -4.76 4.90 -0.99
N TRP A 35 -5.59 4.34 -0.15
CA TRP A 35 -7.04 4.28 -0.34
C TRP A 35 -7.74 4.21 1.02
N VAL A 36 -8.84 4.94 1.14
CA VAL A 36 -9.73 4.93 2.32
C VAL A 36 -11.16 4.98 1.85
N ASP A 37 -12.01 4.12 2.39
CA ASP A 37 -13.45 4.25 2.23
C ASP A 37 -13.98 5.29 3.24
N PRO A 38 -14.63 6.37 2.77
CA PRO A 38 -15.09 7.45 3.65
C PRO A 38 -16.19 7.01 4.62
N ARG A 39 -16.99 5.98 4.27
CA ARG A 39 -18.12 5.51 5.09
C ARG A 39 -17.67 4.46 6.11
N THR A 40 -16.95 3.43 5.65
CA THR A 40 -16.60 2.28 6.48
C THR A 40 -15.26 2.43 7.17
N LYS A 41 -14.43 3.40 6.71
CA LYS A 41 -13.06 3.63 7.16
C LYS A 41 -12.13 2.44 6.90
N ASP A 42 -12.51 1.57 5.97
CA ASP A 42 -11.59 0.56 5.45
C ASP A 42 -10.43 1.28 4.73
N ALA A 43 -9.22 0.76 4.86
CA ALA A 43 -8.06 1.46 4.34
C ALA A 43 -7.03 0.49 3.75
N ILE A 44 -6.25 0.99 2.78
CA ILE A 44 -5.14 0.26 2.18
C ILE A 44 -3.88 1.12 2.24
N TRP A 45 -2.79 0.55 2.77
CA TRP A 45 -1.45 1.11 2.73
C TRP A 45 -0.64 0.39 1.67
N ARG A 46 0.21 1.13 0.99
CA ARG A 46 1.13 0.60 0.00
C ARG A 46 2.56 0.86 0.45
N GLY A 47 3.30 -0.20 0.69
CA GLY A 47 4.71 -0.14 1.02
C GLY A 47 5.57 -0.79 -0.05
N THR A 48 6.86 -0.49 -0.03
CA THR A 48 7.88 -1.10 -0.88
C THR A 48 9.00 -1.66 -0.03
N GLY A 49 9.63 -2.70 -0.54
CA GLY A 49 10.82 -3.32 0.04
C GLY A 49 11.69 -3.93 -1.05
N TYR A 50 12.88 -4.36 -0.68
CA TYR A 50 13.81 -4.99 -1.63
C TYR A 50 13.25 -6.25 -2.31
N ASN A 51 12.25 -6.88 -1.74
CA ASN A 51 11.62 -8.11 -2.24
C ASN A 51 10.28 -7.87 -2.96
N GLY A 52 9.84 -6.62 -3.13
CA GLY A 52 8.63 -6.28 -3.87
C GLY A 52 7.77 -5.19 -3.24
N ILE A 53 6.51 -5.13 -3.68
CA ILE A 53 5.51 -4.15 -3.25
C ILE A 53 4.52 -4.84 -2.32
N TYR A 54 4.07 -4.14 -1.29
CA TYR A 54 3.12 -4.63 -0.29
C TYR A 54 1.86 -3.77 -0.27
N LEU A 55 0.71 -4.42 -0.33
CA LEU A 55 -0.59 -3.82 -0.07
C LEU A 55 -1.10 -4.37 1.27
N LEU A 56 -1.22 -3.50 2.27
CA LEU A 56 -1.75 -3.82 3.58
C LEU A 56 -3.16 -3.28 3.67
N GLY A 57 -4.15 -4.14 3.84
CA GLY A 57 -5.55 -3.74 3.93
C GLY A 57 -6.12 -4.01 5.31
N GLU A 58 -6.87 -3.04 5.83
CA GLU A 58 -7.61 -3.13 7.08
C GLU A 58 -9.09 -2.86 6.81
N GLY A 59 -9.96 -3.70 7.36
CA GLY A 59 -11.40 -3.55 7.26
C GLY A 59 -12.13 -4.82 6.87
N ASP A 60 -13.25 -4.67 6.19
CA ASP A 60 -14.02 -5.79 5.68
C ASP A 60 -13.27 -6.52 4.57
N TYR A 61 -13.20 -7.84 4.67
CA TYR A 61 -12.37 -8.67 3.79
C TYR A 61 -12.72 -8.48 2.31
N ASP A 62 -13.99 -8.57 1.95
CA ASP A 62 -14.42 -8.55 0.54
C ASP A 62 -14.32 -7.16 -0.09
N ARG A 63 -14.65 -6.11 0.68
CA ARG A 63 -14.52 -4.72 0.20
C ARG A 63 -13.06 -4.35 -0.02
N VAL A 64 -12.21 -4.65 0.97
CA VAL A 64 -10.77 -4.36 0.89
C VAL A 64 -10.11 -5.18 -0.21
N LYS A 65 -10.48 -6.45 -0.39
CA LYS A 65 -9.99 -7.30 -1.47
C LYS A 65 -10.26 -6.69 -2.84
N ARG A 66 -11.50 -6.26 -3.12
CA ARG A 66 -11.85 -5.57 -4.38
C ARG A 66 -11.07 -4.26 -4.58
N ALA A 67 -10.86 -3.51 -3.50
CA ALA A 67 -10.05 -2.30 -3.56
C ALA A 67 -8.56 -2.60 -3.82
N MET A 68 -8.02 -3.68 -3.22
CA MET A 68 -6.67 -4.16 -3.50
C MET A 68 -6.48 -4.61 -4.95
N ASP A 69 -7.49 -5.26 -5.56
CA ASP A 69 -7.45 -5.65 -6.98
C ASP A 69 -7.23 -4.43 -7.88
N ARG A 70 -7.98 -3.34 -7.63
CA ARG A 70 -7.81 -2.08 -8.36
C ARG A 70 -6.44 -1.45 -8.14
N GLN A 71 -5.95 -1.44 -6.88
CA GLN A 71 -4.62 -0.93 -6.55
C GLN A 71 -3.52 -1.74 -7.23
N GLU A 72 -3.63 -3.07 -7.26
CA GLU A 72 -2.66 -3.92 -7.93
C GLU A 72 -2.65 -3.71 -9.44
N GLN A 73 -3.81 -3.58 -10.09
CA GLN A 73 -3.89 -3.24 -11.52
C GLN A 73 -3.20 -1.90 -11.81
N SER A 74 -3.44 -0.89 -10.97
CA SER A 74 -2.78 0.40 -11.10
C SER A 74 -1.26 0.32 -10.90
N ILE A 75 -0.79 -0.52 -9.97
CA ILE A 75 0.64 -0.77 -9.79
C ILE A 75 1.22 -1.46 -11.02
N LYS A 76 0.57 -2.51 -11.52
CA LYS A 76 1.02 -3.25 -12.70
C LYS A 76 1.12 -2.36 -13.95
N SER A 77 0.24 -1.37 -14.11
CA SER A 77 0.31 -0.43 -15.23
C SER A 77 1.57 0.44 -15.22
N VAL A 78 2.05 0.86 -14.04
CA VAL A 78 3.27 1.69 -13.91
C VAL A 78 4.55 0.88 -13.76
N THR A 79 4.41 -0.42 -13.45
CA THR A 79 5.54 -1.36 -13.37
C THR A 79 5.59 -2.30 -14.57
N ALA A 80 4.87 -1.98 -15.65
CA ALA A 80 4.83 -2.78 -16.87
C ALA A 80 6.25 -3.08 -17.37
N GLY A 81 6.51 -4.35 -17.71
CA GLY A 81 7.83 -4.84 -18.12
C GLY A 81 8.75 -5.22 -16.96
N SER A 82 8.39 -4.97 -15.70
CA SER A 82 9.11 -5.46 -14.53
C SER A 82 8.36 -6.61 -13.86
N GLN A 83 9.08 -7.67 -13.47
CA GLN A 83 8.51 -8.81 -12.75
C GLN A 83 8.50 -8.57 -11.23
N ILE A 84 8.14 -7.35 -10.79
CA ILE A 84 8.13 -7.00 -9.37
C ILE A 84 6.92 -7.65 -8.69
N PRO A 85 7.13 -8.50 -7.67
CA PRO A 85 6.02 -9.15 -6.99
C PRO A 85 5.21 -8.15 -6.16
N VAL A 86 3.87 -8.32 -6.17
CA VAL A 86 2.93 -7.56 -5.34
C VAL A 86 2.32 -8.50 -4.31
N TYR A 87 2.52 -8.21 -3.04
CA TYR A 87 2.01 -8.99 -1.93
C TYR A 87 0.79 -8.30 -1.32
N ARG A 88 -0.29 -9.06 -1.17
CA ARG A 88 -1.50 -8.62 -0.47
C ARG A 88 -1.50 -9.19 0.94
N VAL A 89 -1.72 -8.36 1.93
CA VAL A 89 -1.81 -8.75 3.33
C VAL A 89 -3.04 -8.10 3.94
N MET A 90 -4.01 -8.92 4.30
CA MET A 90 -5.17 -8.47 5.07
C MET A 90 -4.80 -8.45 6.54
N VAL A 91 -4.97 -7.30 7.18
CA VAL A 91 -4.66 -7.08 8.59
C VAL A 91 -5.93 -7.18 9.42
N GLY A 92 -5.91 -8.02 10.44
CA GLY A 92 -7.05 -8.23 11.32
C GLY A 92 -6.96 -9.53 12.10
N ASN A 93 -8.02 -9.87 12.82
CA ASN A 93 -8.10 -11.08 13.62
C ASN A 93 -9.06 -12.13 13.02
N GLY A 94 -9.58 -11.89 11.81
CA GLY A 94 -10.48 -12.81 11.13
C GLY A 94 -9.74 -13.93 10.39
N GLN A 95 -10.53 -14.85 9.83
CA GLN A 95 -9.99 -15.94 9.02
C GLN A 95 -9.29 -15.37 7.77
N GLY A 96 -8.07 -15.85 7.48
CA GLY A 96 -7.27 -15.35 6.37
C GLY A 96 -6.61 -13.97 6.59
N GLN A 97 -6.76 -13.39 7.77
CA GLN A 97 -6.14 -12.12 8.15
C GLN A 97 -4.90 -12.34 9.03
N VAL A 98 -3.98 -11.40 8.95
CA VAL A 98 -2.75 -11.41 9.75
C VAL A 98 -2.91 -10.45 10.93
N PRO A 99 -2.80 -10.93 12.17
CA PRO A 99 -2.83 -10.07 13.35
C PRO A 99 -1.72 -9.02 13.30
N LEU A 100 -2.03 -7.81 13.77
CA LEU A 100 -1.09 -6.68 13.74
C LEU A 100 0.26 -7.03 14.40
N LYS A 101 0.24 -7.77 15.51
CA LYS A 101 1.45 -8.24 16.22
C LYS A 101 2.37 -9.12 15.35
N LYS A 102 1.80 -9.89 14.39
CA LYS A 102 2.54 -10.78 13.49
C LYS A 102 2.84 -10.15 12.13
N LEU A 103 2.32 -8.94 11.85
CA LEU A 103 2.45 -8.28 10.56
C LEU A 103 3.91 -8.08 10.14
N ARG A 104 4.74 -7.54 11.04
CA ARG A 104 6.16 -7.32 10.78
C ARG A 104 6.89 -8.62 10.37
N SER A 105 6.72 -9.68 11.15
CA SER A 105 7.36 -10.97 10.84
C SER A 105 6.81 -11.59 9.56
N ASN A 106 5.53 -11.44 9.26
CA ASN A 106 4.93 -11.91 8.02
C ASN A 106 5.54 -11.21 6.79
N ILE A 107 5.73 -9.89 6.85
CA ILE A 107 6.33 -9.11 5.75
C ILE A 107 7.81 -9.47 5.56
N ILE A 108 8.60 -9.49 6.62
CA ILE A 108 10.04 -9.74 6.55
C ILE A 108 10.37 -11.15 6.05
N ARG A 109 9.56 -12.15 6.43
CA ARG A 109 9.77 -13.56 6.03
C ARG A 109 9.37 -13.85 4.58
N ARG A 110 8.65 -12.97 3.90
CA ARG A 110 8.25 -13.20 2.51
C ARG A 110 9.47 -13.16 1.60
N LYS A 111 9.59 -14.19 0.78
CA LYS A 111 10.66 -14.32 -0.22
C LYS A 111 10.00 -14.44 -1.59
N ALA A 112 10.53 -13.76 -2.56
CA ALA A 112 10.20 -13.95 -3.97
C ALA A 112 11.36 -14.60 -4.68
N TYR A 113 11.05 -15.38 -5.70
CA TYR A 113 12.02 -16.05 -6.53
C TYR A 113 11.68 -15.76 -7.99
N ARG A 114 12.71 -15.59 -8.81
CA ARG A 114 12.60 -15.44 -10.26
C ARG A 114 13.38 -16.56 -10.96
N PRO A 115 13.04 -16.93 -12.20
CA PRO A 115 13.84 -17.84 -13.01
C PRO A 115 15.25 -17.27 -13.17
N THR A 116 16.24 -18.12 -13.01
CA THR A 116 17.65 -17.74 -13.22
C THR A 116 17.97 -17.76 -14.71
N HIS A 117 18.61 -16.72 -15.21
CA HIS A 117 19.14 -16.65 -16.57
C HIS A 117 20.63 -17.04 -16.59
N HIS A 118 20.94 -18.31 -16.30
CA HIS A 118 22.31 -18.79 -16.44
C HIS A 118 22.63 -19.03 -17.91
N LYS A 119 23.80 -18.56 -18.37
CA LYS A 119 24.32 -18.83 -19.71
C LYS A 119 24.64 -20.32 -19.91
N ASN A 120 24.94 -21.05 -18.83
CA ASN A 120 25.24 -22.48 -18.84
C ASN A 120 24.00 -23.30 -18.49
N ALA A 121 23.57 -24.17 -19.42
CA ALA A 121 22.40 -25.03 -19.25
C ALA A 121 22.46 -25.96 -18.03
N LEU A 122 23.65 -26.42 -17.63
CA LEU A 122 23.86 -27.27 -16.45
C LEU A 122 23.60 -26.48 -15.15
N LEU A 123 24.08 -25.24 -15.04
CA LEU A 123 23.84 -24.38 -13.88
C LEU A 123 22.36 -23.97 -13.77
N ALA A 124 21.68 -23.79 -14.89
CA ALA A 124 20.25 -23.52 -14.91
C ALA A 124 19.42 -24.69 -14.38
N LYS A 125 19.88 -25.95 -14.55
CA LYS A 125 19.23 -27.14 -13.99
C LYS A 125 19.48 -27.28 -12.48
N ILE A 126 20.66 -26.90 -11.99
CA ILE A 126 21.03 -27.00 -10.56
C ILE A 126 20.39 -25.87 -9.75
N HIS A 127 20.36 -24.66 -10.30
CA HIS A 127 19.78 -23.47 -9.65
C HIS A 127 18.72 -22.82 -10.54
N PRO A 128 17.52 -23.43 -10.68
CA PRO A 128 16.49 -22.94 -11.60
C PRO A 128 15.85 -21.61 -11.18
N ARG A 129 16.02 -21.22 -9.92
CA ARG A 129 15.42 -20.03 -9.33
C ARG A 129 16.42 -19.28 -8.47
N GLU A 130 16.47 -17.96 -8.63
CA GLU A 130 17.24 -17.07 -7.77
C GLU A 130 16.31 -16.21 -6.93
N ARG A 131 16.81 -15.72 -5.79
CA ARG A 131 16.04 -14.81 -4.94
C ARG A 131 15.85 -13.47 -5.65
N PHE A 132 14.59 -13.03 -5.76
CA PHE A 132 14.27 -11.71 -6.27
C PHE A 132 14.63 -10.65 -5.24
N ILE A 133 15.56 -9.77 -5.56
CA ILE A 133 15.96 -8.65 -4.72
C ILE A 133 16.18 -7.44 -5.65
N LEU A 134 15.51 -6.33 -5.32
CA LEU A 134 15.72 -5.04 -5.98
C LEU A 134 16.99 -4.39 -5.45
N THR A 135 17.74 -3.76 -6.32
CA THR A 135 18.83 -2.86 -5.93
C THR A 135 18.27 -1.57 -5.34
N LYS A 136 19.09 -0.83 -4.60
CA LYS A 136 18.68 0.47 -4.02
C LYS A 136 18.21 1.45 -5.10
N ALA A 137 18.92 1.51 -6.24
CA ALA A 137 18.54 2.38 -7.36
C ALA A 137 17.21 1.98 -8.01
N GLU A 138 16.94 0.68 -8.16
CA GLU A 138 15.66 0.18 -8.66
C GLU A 138 14.51 0.49 -7.69
N LEU A 139 14.76 0.35 -6.39
CA LEU A 139 13.77 0.68 -5.36
C LEU A 139 13.45 2.18 -5.34
N GLU A 140 14.43 3.05 -5.51
CA GLU A 140 14.22 4.49 -5.62
C GLU A 140 13.41 4.85 -6.86
N LYS A 141 13.75 4.29 -8.03
CA LYS A 141 12.98 4.45 -9.28
C LYS A 141 11.55 3.95 -9.13
N LEU A 142 11.35 2.80 -8.48
CA LEU A 142 10.04 2.26 -8.18
C LEU A 142 9.23 3.22 -7.30
N ASN A 143 9.83 3.71 -6.22
CA ASN A 143 9.18 4.66 -5.31
C ASN A 143 8.78 5.96 -6.02
N ALA A 144 9.62 6.48 -6.91
CA ALA A 144 9.29 7.65 -7.72
C ALA A 144 8.07 7.40 -8.62
N ARG A 145 8.03 6.27 -9.34
CA ARG A 145 6.87 5.88 -10.18
C ARG A 145 5.58 5.70 -9.35
N LEU A 146 5.68 5.12 -8.17
CA LEU A 146 4.52 4.93 -7.29
C LEU A 146 4.00 6.24 -6.70
N ARG A 147 4.87 7.23 -6.45
CA ARG A 147 4.46 8.58 -6.04
C ARG A 147 3.66 9.28 -7.14
N THR A 148 4.12 9.22 -8.39
CA THR A 148 3.36 9.81 -9.53
C THR A 148 2.02 9.12 -9.74
N LEU A 149 1.89 7.83 -9.46
CA LEU A 149 0.62 7.13 -9.48
C LEU A 149 -0.33 7.67 -8.41
N GLN A 150 0.17 7.95 -7.21
CA GLN A 150 -0.64 8.46 -6.11
C GLN A 150 -1.19 9.87 -6.40
N THR A 151 -0.39 10.74 -6.99
CA THR A 151 -0.84 12.08 -7.40
C THR A 151 -1.89 12.02 -8.51
N LYS A 152 -1.73 11.13 -9.49
CA LYS A 152 -2.72 10.93 -10.57
C LYS A 152 -4.07 10.39 -10.07
N ASN A 153 -4.05 9.52 -9.07
CA ASN A 153 -5.28 8.93 -8.51
C ASN A 153 -6.03 9.85 -7.53
N GLY A 154 -5.59 11.09 -7.38
CA GLY A 154 -6.36 12.16 -6.71
C GLY A 154 -6.54 11.99 -5.20
N MET A 155 -5.64 11.29 -4.53
CA MET A 155 -5.64 11.19 -3.06
C MET A 155 -5.02 12.44 -2.40
N GLY A 156 -5.48 13.61 -2.76
CA GLY A 156 -5.01 14.86 -2.14
C GLY A 156 -5.97 16.02 -2.35
N ILE A 157 -6.78 15.95 -3.39
CA ILE A 157 -7.72 17.04 -3.70
C ILE A 157 -9.09 16.41 -3.98
N PRO A 158 -10.13 16.71 -3.21
CA PRO A 158 -11.49 16.30 -3.54
C PRO A 158 -11.83 16.70 -4.97
N LYS A 159 -12.42 15.79 -5.76
CA LYS A 159 -12.92 16.13 -7.10
C LYS A 159 -13.85 17.33 -6.98
N GLY A 160 -13.47 18.47 -7.57
CA GLY A 160 -14.24 19.72 -7.51
C GLY A 160 -13.49 20.92 -6.94
N ILE A 161 -12.30 20.72 -6.36
CA ILE A 161 -11.43 21.83 -5.97
C ILE A 161 -10.30 21.92 -6.99
N ASP A 162 -10.42 22.87 -7.91
CA ASP A 162 -9.36 23.26 -8.83
C ASP A 162 -8.37 24.14 -8.05
N PRO A 163 -7.12 23.71 -7.79
CA PRO A 163 -6.17 24.50 -7.03
C PRO A 163 -5.75 25.80 -7.76
N THR A 164 -6.03 25.92 -9.05
CA THR A 164 -5.77 27.13 -9.83
C THR A 164 -6.94 28.11 -9.83
N ARG A 165 -8.12 27.68 -9.42
CA ARG A 165 -9.24 28.58 -9.16
C ARG A 165 -9.04 29.23 -7.79
N MET A 166 -8.39 30.36 -7.74
CA MET A 166 -8.52 31.27 -6.62
C MET A 166 -10.02 31.48 -6.35
N GLN A 167 -10.48 31.09 -5.17
CA GLN A 167 -11.84 31.39 -4.75
C GLN A 167 -11.98 32.91 -4.82
N HIS A 168 -12.74 33.37 -5.76
CA HIS A 168 -13.20 34.76 -5.79
C HIS A 168 -14.05 34.96 -4.53
N VAL A 169 -13.40 35.39 -3.46
CA VAL A 169 -14.10 35.86 -2.27
C VAL A 169 -14.92 37.04 -2.73
N SER A 170 -16.24 36.85 -2.80
CA SER A 170 -17.15 37.89 -3.25
C SER A 170 -16.97 39.11 -2.36
N ARG A 171 -16.73 40.28 -2.95
CA ARG A 171 -16.59 41.55 -2.24
C ARG A 171 -17.78 41.88 -1.29
N ARG A 172 -18.86 41.14 -1.41
CA ARG A 172 -20.03 41.23 -0.52
C ARG A 172 -19.78 40.65 0.88
N ALA A 173 -18.84 39.73 1.04
CA ALA A 173 -18.49 39.17 2.34
C ALA A 173 -17.56 40.07 3.17
N MET A 174 -16.96 41.10 2.56
CA MET A 174 -16.09 42.05 3.25
C MET A 174 -16.81 43.29 3.74
N ARG A 175 -18.11 43.50 3.42
CA ARG A 175 -18.94 44.54 4.04
C ARG A 175 -19.76 43.90 5.15
N GLY A 176 -19.08 43.57 6.25
CA GLY A 176 -19.71 43.32 7.54
C GLY A 176 -20.36 44.60 8.03
N ARG A 177 -21.61 44.50 8.40
CA ARG A 177 -22.31 45.49 9.20
C ARG A 177 -21.60 45.65 10.54
#